data_e8af2870784d9185dbd0003653c7a308
#
_entry.id   e8af2870784d9185dbd0003653c7a308
#
_cell.length_a   1.000
_cell.length_b   1.000
_cell.length_c   1.000
_cell.angle_alpha   90.00
_cell.angle_beta   90.00
_cell.angle_gamma   90.00
#
_symmetry.space_group_name_H-M   'P 1'
#
loop_
_entity.id
_entity.type
_entity.pdbx_description
1 polymer ?
#
loop_
_entity_poly.entity_id
_entity_poly.type
_entity_poly.pdbx_seq_one_letter_code
_entity_poly.pdbx_strand_id
1 'polypeptide(L)'
;MSYLGKKIGLALSGGGYRAATYHIGTLRALHRLGILDHVDVLSSVSGGSITAAYYALHRADYERFEAGLIARLRRGVLWSSFVYAGVAGLVLLLLSFGLGYLAGVLIHALLPQYPTLSGFGATLFGIISLFVLLILFLKHS
;
A
#
# COMPACT_ATOMS: atom_id res chain seq x y z
N MET A 1 0.75 -35.70 -10.79
CA MET A 1 0.71 -37.08 -10.19
C MET A 1 0.10 -36.95 -8.82
N SER A 2 -0.92 -37.75 -8.48
CA SER A 2 -1.52 -37.67 -7.14
C SER A 2 -0.61 -38.33 -6.11
N TYR A 3 -0.41 -37.66 -4.96
CA TYR A 3 0.36 -38.21 -3.85
C TYR A 3 -0.47 -39.28 -3.13
N LEU A 4 0.01 -40.52 -3.09
CA LEU A 4 -0.71 -41.67 -2.52
C LEU A 4 -2.14 -41.86 -3.08
N GLY A 5 -2.39 -41.56 -4.36
CA GLY A 5 -3.70 -41.66 -4.99
C GLY A 5 -4.71 -40.58 -4.61
N LYS A 6 -4.31 -39.54 -3.83
CA LYS A 6 -5.16 -38.42 -3.37
C LYS A 6 -4.72 -37.11 -3.97
N LYS A 7 -5.67 -36.19 -4.20
CA LYS A 7 -5.39 -34.81 -4.56
C LYS A 7 -5.04 -34.02 -3.32
N ILE A 8 -3.98 -33.20 -3.40
CA ILE A 8 -3.53 -32.33 -2.29
C ILE A 8 -3.91 -30.88 -2.62
N GLY A 9 -4.72 -30.28 -1.76
CA GLY A 9 -5.00 -28.86 -1.77
C GLY A 9 -4.22 -28.13 -0.69
N LEU A 10 -3.60 -27.00 -1.02
CA LEU A 10 -2.94 -26.11 -0.08
C LEU A 10 -3.69 -24.78 0.00
N ALA A 11 -4.11 -24.39 1.22
CA ALA A 11 -4.77 -23.13 1.47
C ALA A 11 -3.85 -22.19 2.29
N LEU A 12 -3.59 -20.99 1.78
CA LEU A 12 -2.79 -19.96 2.45
C LEU A 12 -3.69 -18.89 3.02
N SER A 13 -3.68 -18.75 4.34
CA SER A 13 -4.54 -17.83 5.08
C SER A 13 -4.15 -16.36 4.87
N GLY A 14 -5.09 -15.46 5.15
CA GLY A 14 -4.86 -14.02 5.21
C GLY A 14 -4.14 -13.60 6.48
N GLY A 15 -3.75 -12.34 6.56
CA GLY A 15 -3.08 -11.74 7.72
C GLY A 15 -2.01 -10.71 7.34
N GLY A 16 -2.13 -10.14 6.14
CA GLY A 16 -1.23 -9.09 5.64
C GLY A 16 0.20 -9.59 5.51
N TYR A 17 1.14 -8.75 5.88
CA TYR A 17 2.57 -9.00 5.74
C TYR A 17 3.07 -10.18 6.57
N ARG A 18 2.51 -10.36 7.77
CA ARG A 18 2.86 -11.48 8.67
C ARG A 18 2.48 -12.82 8.05
N ALA A 19 1.31 -12.91 7.44
CA ALA A 19 0.87 -14.13 6.76
C ALA A 19 1.77 -14.45 5.56
N ALA A 20 2.12 -13.46 4.74
CA ALA A 20 3.04 -13.64 3.62
C ALA A 20 4.39 -14.24 4.09
N THR A 21 4.95 -13.72 5.17
CA THR A 21 6.21 -14.20 5.74
C THR A 21 6.07 -15.62 6.33
N TYR A 22 4.98 -15.87 7.06
CA TYR A 22 4.70 -17.17 7.65
C TYR A 22 4.59 -18.26 6.57
N HIS A 23 3.90 -17.97 5.48
CA HIS A 23 3.70 -18.92 4.39
C HIS A 23 4.97 -19.26 3.63
N ILE A 24 5.99 -18.39 3.61
CA ILE A 24 7.32 -18.77 3.10
C ILE A 24 7.86 -19.95 3.91
N GLY A 25 7.78 -19.88 5.24
CA GLY A 25 8.19 -20.99 6.11
C GLY A 25 7.40 -22.27 5.88
N THR A 26 6.09 -22.15 5.69
CA THR A 26 5.20 -23.28 5.37
C THR A 26 5.59 -23.94 4.05
N LEU A 27 5.76 -23.16 2.97
CA LEU A 27 6.18 -23.67 1.68
C LEU A 27 7.58 -24.29 1.73
N ARG A 28 8.50 -23.69 2.51
CA ARG A 28 9.83 -24.26 2.74
C ARG A 28 9.75 -25.65 3.39
N ALA A 29 8.93 -25.80 4.41
CA ALA A 29 8.74 -27.10 5.07
C ALA A 29 8.16 -28.14 4.10
N LEU A 30 7.14 -27.78 3.33
CA LEU A 30 6.53 -28.67 2.33
C LEU A 30 7.49 -29.02 1.21
N HIS A 31 8.34 -28.09 0.77
CA HIS A 31 9.38 -28.34 -0.22
C HIS A 31 10.43 -29.35 0.29
N ARG A 32 10.92 -29.15 1.51
CA ARG A 32 11.89 -30.06 2.14
C ARG A 32 11.33 -31.47 2.36
N LEU A 33 10.04 -31.59 2.58
CA LEU A 33 9.35 -32.87 2.71
C LEU A 33 9.00 -33.51 1.36
N GLY A 34 9.28 -32.86 0.24
CA GLY A 34 8.89 -33.32 -1.10
C GLY A 34 7.39 -33.30 -1.38
N ILE A 35 6.59 -32.64 -0.53
CA ILE A 35 5.12 -32.58 -0.66
C ILE A 35 4.70 -31.47 -1.61
N LEU A 36 5.46 -30.38 -1.67
CA LEU A 36 5.08 -29.17 -2.42
C LEU A 36 4.88 -29.43 -3.91
N ASP A 37 5.67 -30.31 -4.52
CA ASP A 37 5.58 -30.68 -5.94
C ASP A 37 4.32 -31.48 -6.26
N HIS A 38 3.69 -32.07 -5.23
CA HIS A 38 2.46 -32.84 -5.34
C HIS A 38 1.20 -32.05 -5.05
N VAL A 39 1.31 -30.74 -4.80
CA VAL A 39 0.16 -29.87 -4.58
C VAL A 39 -0.57 -29.64 -5.91
N ASP A 40 -1.81 -30.14 -6.00
CA ASP A 40 -2.67 -30.04 -7.17
C ASP A 40 -3.41 -28.69 -7.23
N VAL A 41 -3.83 -28.18 -6.06
CA VAL A 41 -4.62 -26.95 -5.96
C VAL A 41 -4.03 -26.04 -4.88
N LEU A 42 -3.81 -24.78 -5.25
CA LEU A 42 -3.38 -23.74 -4.34
C LEU A 42 -4.46 -22.67 -4.23
N SER A 43 -4.99 -22.47 -3.04
CA SER A 43 -5.94 -21.37 -2.72
C SER A 43 -5.32 -20.40 -1.73
N SER A 44 -5.73 -19.13 -1.79
CA SER A 44 -5.11 -18.11 -0.95
C SER A 44 -6.01 -16.90 -0.76
N VAL A 45 -5.80 -16.18 0.35
CA VAL A 45 -6.54 -14.97 0.72
C VAL A 45 -5.54 -13.89 1.19
N SER A 46 -5.76 -12.62 0.79
CA SER A 46 -4.99 -11.45 1.29
C SER A 46 -3.47 -11.66 1.24
N GLY A 47 -2.75 -11.54 2.38
CA GLY A 47 -1.30 -11.73 2.46
C GLY A 47 -0.80 -13.09 1.95
N GLY A 48 -1.60 -14.16 2.12
CA GLY A 48 -1.33 -15.46 1.52
C GLY A 48 -1.32 -15.42 -0.01
N SER A 49 -2.11 -14.54 -0.63
CA SER A 49 -2.16 -14.40 -2.09
C SER A 49 -0.86 -13.83 -2.66
N ILE A 50 -0.14 -12.99 -1.91
CA ILE A 50 1.17 -12.48 -2.31
C ILE A 50 2.16 -13.64 -2.46
N THR A 51 2.21 -14.51 -1.45
CA THR A 51 3.08 -15.70 -1.45
C THR A 51 2.67 -16.69 -2.52
N ALA A 52 1.36 -16.97 -2.66
CA ALA A 52 0.83 -17.89 -3.66
C ALA A 52 1.12 -17.43 -5.10
N ALA A 53 0.87 -16.15 -5.41
CA ALA A 53 1.12 -15.59 -6.73
C ALA A 53 2.62 -15.62 -7.07
N TYR A 54 3.47 -15.22 -6.12
CA TYR A 54 4.91 -15.23 -6.35
C TYR A 54 5.47 -16.65 -6.51
N TYR A 55 4.93 -17.62 -5.74
CA TYR A 55 5.26 -19.03 -5.90
C TYR A 55 4.83 -19.57 -7.26
N ALA A 56 3.61 -19.26 -7.70
CA ALA A 56 3.11 -19.72 -9.00
C ALA A 56 3.99 -19.25 -10.18
N LEU A 57 4.52 -18.01 -10.11
CA LEU A 57 5.42 -17.45 -11.10
C LEU A 57 6.83 -18.08 -11.10
N HIS A 58 7.24 -18.66 -9.97
CA HIS A 58 8.61 -19.20 -9.78
C HIS A 58 8.58 -20.68 -9.40
N ARG A 59 7.50 -21.39 -9.73
CA ARG A 59 7.30 -22.80 -9.33
C ARG A 59 8.43 -23.73 -9.74
N ALA A 60 9.09 -23.45 -10.85
CA ALA A 60 10.19 -24.27 -11.37
C ALA A 60 11.49 -24.13 -10.58
N ASP A 61 11.64 -23.06 -9.80
CA ASP A 61 12.89 -22.75 -9.05
C ASP A 61 12.51 -22.25 -7.65
N TYR A 62 12.44 -23.19 -6.70
CA TYR A 62 12.04 -22.87 -5.31
C TYR A 62 13.01 -21.90 -4.63
N GLU A 63 14.32 -22.04 -4.85
CA GLU A 63 15.32 -21.18 -4.22
C GLU A 63 15.17 -19.73 -4.68
N ARG A 64 14.94 -19.55 -5.98
CA ARG A 64 14.67 -18.21 -6.56
C ARG A 64 13.38 -17.61 -6.03
N PHE A 65 12.32 -18.44 -5.88
CA PHE A 65 11.08 -18.02 -5.24
C PHE A 65 11.36 -17.50 -3.83
N GLU A 66 12.00 -18.31 -2.99
CA GLU A 66 12.21 -18.00 -1.58
C GLU A 66 13.07 -16.74 -1.40
N ALA A 67 14.26 -16.72 -2.02
CA ALA A 67 15.18 -15.60 -1.93
C ALA A 67 14.56 -14.29 -2.46
N GLY A 68 13.86 -14.37 -3.60
CA GLY A 68 13.23 -13.23 -4.24
C GLY A 68 12.08 -12.66 -3.41
N LEU A 69 11.24 -13.50 -2.83
CA LEU A 69 10.13 -13.05 -1.99
C LEU A 69 10.62 -12.43 -0.69
N ILE A 70 11.60 -13.05 -0.02
CA ILE A 70 12.21 -12.50 1.20
C ILE A 70 12.83 -11.12 0.93
N ALA A 71 13.57 -10.96 -0.16
CA ALA A 71 14.19 -9.70 -0.52
C ALA A 71 13.14 -8.58 -0.76
N ARG A 72 12.02 -8.92 -1.41
CA ARG A 72 10.91 -7.97 -1.65
C ARG A 72 10.18 -7.61 -0.35
N LEU A 73 9.93 -8.59 0.50
CA LEU A 73 9.29 -8.35 1.79
C LEU A 73 10.17 -7.50 2.73
N ARG A 74 11.50 -7.68 2.71
CA ARG A 74 12.44 -6.85 3.49
C ARG A 74 12.46 -5.39 3.07
N ARG A 75 12.27 -5.08 1.78
CA ARG A 75 12.25 -3.68 1.29
C ARG A 75 11.06 -2.87 1.77
N GLY A 76 10.05 -3.51 2.36
CA GLY A 76 8.90 -2.88 3.00
C GLY A 76 8.08 -2.01 2.05
N VAL A 77 6.94 -2.52 1.63
CA VAL A 77 5.95 -1.74 0.83
C VAL A 77 5.51 -0.48 1.58
N LEU A 78 5.52 -0.54 2.92
CA LEU A 78 5.08 0.56 3.78
C LEU A 78 5.92 1.83 3.61
N TRP A 79 7.25 1.72 3.50
CA TRP A 79 8.11 2.89 3.36
C TRP A 79 7.83 3.68 2.08
N SER A 80 7.71 2.99 0.94
CA SER A 80 7.33 3.64 -0.32
C SER A 80 5.97 4.30 -0.22
N SER A 81 4.98 3.63 0.38
CA SER A 81 3.63 4.18 0.56
C SER A 81 3.63 5.43 1.42
N PHE A 82 4.40 5.46 2.51
CA PHE A 82 4.56 6.66 3.34
C PHE A 82 5.23 7.81 2.59
N VAL A 83 6.26 7.53 1.80
CA VAL A 83 6.93 8.55 1.00
C VAL A 83 5.97 9.13 -0.05
N TYR A 84 5.25 8.29 -0.80
CA TYR A 84 4.27 8.76 -1.79
C TYR A 84 3.12 9.54 -1.13
N ALA A 85 2.58 9.08 0.00
CA ALA A 85 1.55 9.79 0.75
C ALA A 85 2.07 11.13 1.28
N GLY A 86 3.29 11.18 1.78
CA GLY A 86 3.93 12.41 2.25
C GLY A 86 4.15 13.42 1.13
N VAL A 87 4.66 12.97 -0.02
CA VAL A 87 4.85 13.84 -1.20
C VAL A 87 3.52 14.36 -1.73
N ALA A 88 2.52 13.49 -1.86
CA ALA A 88 1.18 13.89 -2.30
C ALA A 88 0.55 14.91 -1.32
N GLY A 89 0.68 14.68 -0.01
CA GLY A 89 0.22 15.61 1.01
C GLY A 89 0.92 16.97 0.93
N LEU A 90 2.24 16.98 0.71
CA LEU A 90 3.01 18.21 0.55
C LEU A 90 2.58 18.99 -0.70
N VAL A 91 2.40 18.31 -1.83
CA VAL A 91 1.92 18.95 -3.08
C VAL A 91 0.54 19.56 -2.88
N LEU A 92 -0.37 18.85 -2.25
CA LEU A 92 -1.72 19.38 -1.95
C LEU A 92 -1.67 20.57 -1.01
N LEU A 93 -0.80 20.57 0.00
CA LEU A 93 -0.58 21.72 0.88
C LEU A 93 -0.06 22.94 0.11
N LEU A 94 0.93 22.76 -0.74
CA LEU A 94 1.48 23.85 -1.55
C LEU A 94 0.46 24.43 -2.53
N LEU A 95 -0.33 23.59 -3.18
CA LEU A 95 -1.43 24.01 -4.07
C LEU A 95 -2.49 24.79 -3.29
N SER A 96 -2.87 24.32 -2.10
CA SER A 96 -3.84 24.96 -1.22
C SER A 96 -3.34 26.35 -0.77
N PHE A 97 -2.09 26.45 -0.36
CA PHE A 97 -1.48 27.74 0.03
C PHE A 97 -1.38 28.70 -1.17
N GLY A 98 -0.97 28.20 -2.34
CA GLY A 98 -0.90 28.98 -3.56
C GLY A 98 -2.25 29.54 -3.99
N LEU A 99 -3.30 28.73 -3.94
CA LEU A 99 -4.66 29.15 -4.27
C LEU A 99 -5.21 30.14 -3.26
N GLY A 100 -4.94 29.93 -1.97
CA GLY A 100 -5.31 30.88 -0.90
C GLY A 100 -4.62 32.24 -1.05
N TYR A 101 -3.34 32.23 -1.38
CA TYR A 101 -2.58 33.46 -1.67
C TYR A 101 -3.14 34.20 -2.89
N LEU A 102 -3.42 33.49 -3.98
CA LEU A 102 -4.01 34.07 -5.18
C LEU A 102 -5.38 34.69 -4.89
N ALA A 103 -6.23 34.00 -4.14
CA ALA A 103 -7.52 34.52 -3.70
C ALA A 103 -7.36 35.79 -2.85
N GLY A 104 -6.39 35.82 -1.93
CA GLY A 104 -6.07 37.02 -1.11
C GLY A 104 -5.65 38.20 -1.96
N VAL A 105 -4.78 38.00 -2.94
CA VAL A 105 -4.35 39.04 -3.88
C VAL A 105 -5.54 39.58 -4.69
N LEU A 106 -6.41 38.68 -5.19
CA LEU A 106 -7.59 39.07 -5.94
C LEU A 106 -8.57 39.89 -5.11
N ILE A 107 -8.83 39.48 -3.86
CA ILE A 107 -9.71 40.22 -2.94
C ILE A 107 -9.12 41.62 -2.64
N HIS A 108 -7.79 41.70 -2.41
CA HIS A 108 -7.16 42.98 -2.17
C HIS A 108 -7.23 43.92 -3.41
N ALA A 109 -7.12 43.37 -4.62
CA ALA A 109 -7.26 44.14 -5.85
C ALA A 109 -8.68 44.66 -6.11
N LEU A 110 -9.70 43.86 -5.77
CA LEU A 110 -11.11 44.19 -5.98
C LEU A 110 -11.71 45.05 -4.84
N LEU A 111 -11.23 44.88 -3.60
CA LEU A 111 -11.76 45.52 -2.40
C LEU A 111 -10.64 46.14 -1.56
N PRO A 112 -9.90 47.15 -2.05
CA PRO A 112 -8.74 47.71 -1.38
C PRO A 112 -9.09 48.40 -0.05
N GLN A 113 -10.36 48.76 0.19
CA GLN A 113 -10.87 49.36 1.41
C GLN A 113 -10.98 48.38 2.60
N TYR A 114 -10.85 47.07 2.37
CA TYR A 114 -10.94 46.04 3.41
C TYR A 114 -9.70 45.16 3.49
N PRO A 115 -8.53 45.70 3.93
CA PRO A 115 -7.27 44.94 3.92
C PRO A 115 -7.28 43.70 4.85
N THR A 116 -8.12 43.70 5.88
CA THR A 116 -8.28 42.55 6.78
C THR A 116 -8.97 41.35 6.14
N LEU A 117 -9.83 41.57 5.12
CA LEU A 117 -10.56 40.51 4.43
C LEU A 117 -9.62 39.60 3.61
N SER A 118 -8.56 40.16 3.02
CA SER A 118 -7.56 39.41 2.25
C SER A 118 -6.76 38.43 3.11
N GLY A 119 -6.39 38.84 4.32
CA GLY A 119 -5.70 38.00 5.30
C GLY A 119 -6.61 36.88 5.85
N PHE A 120 -7.86 37.23 6.20
CA PHE A 120 -8.84 36.26 6.68
C PHE A 120 -9.22 35.23 5.63
N GLY A 121 -9.37 35.63 4.36
CA GLY A 121 -9.68 34.74 3.26
C GLY A 121 -8.60 33.69 3.03
N ALA A 122 -7.34 34.09 3.04
CA ALA A 122 -6.21 33.19 2.86
C ALA A 122 -6.08 32.16 4.01
N THR A 123 -6.24 32.61 5.26
CA THR A 123 -6.18 31.72 6.43
C THR A 123 -7.35 30.75 6.51
N LEU A 124 -8.57 31.22 6.24
CA LEU A 124 -9.78 30.39 6.24
C LEU A 124 -9.70 29.30 5.15
N PHE A 125 -9.22 29.67 3.96
CA PHE A 125 -9.05 28.73 2.87
C PHE A 125 -7.99 27.66 3.20
N GLY A 126 -6.89 28.04 3.83
CA GLY A 126 -5.86 27.11 4.30
C GLY A 126 -6.39 26.09 5.32
N ILE A 127 -7.19 26.56 6.28
CA ILE A 127 -7.80 25.71 7.32
C ILE A 127 -8.83 24.74 6.70
N ILE A 128 -9.71 25.22 5.82
CA ILE A 128 -10.72 24.38 5.16
C ILE A 128 -10.03 23.30 4.31
N SER A 129 -8.99 23.66 3.57
CA SER A 129 -8.22 22.75 2.76
C SER A 129 -7.54 21.66 3.60
N LEU A 130 -6.96 22.03 4.74
CA LEU A 130 -6.36 21.08 5.68
C LEU A 130 -7.40 20.10 6.23
N PHE A 131 -8.60 20.59 6.55
CA PHE A 131 -9.70 19.80 7.10
C PHE A 131 -10.24 18.81 6.05
N VAL A 132 -10.40 19.23 4.80
CA VAL A 132 -10.81 18.37 3.67
C VAL A 132 -9.78 17.27 3.42
N LEU A 133 -8.50 17.62 3.44
CA LEU A 133 -7.40 16.66 3.32
C LEU A 133 -7.41 15.61 4.43
N LEU A 134 -7.64 16.03 5.67
CA LEU A 134 -7.74 15.14 6.82
C LEU A 134 -8.93 14.18 6.69
N ILE A 135 -10.09 14.67 6.24
CA ILE A 135 -11.28 13.82 6.01
C ILE A 135 -11.03 12.81 4.89
N LEU A 136 -10.40 13.22 3.79
CA LEU A 136 -10.08 12.32 2.68
C LEU A 136 -9.06 11.25 3.10
N PHE A 137 -8.09 11.62 3.92
CA PHE A 137 -7.12 10.67 4.49
C PHE A 137 -7.79 9.64 5.39
N LEU A 138 -8.67 10.09 6.31
CA LEU A 138 -9.39 9.20 7.23
C LEU A 138 -10.43 8.30 6.53
N LYS A 139 -10.96 8.72 5.39
CA LYS A 139 -11.92 7.93 4.60
C LYS A 139 -11.25 6.82 3.78
N HIS A 140 -9.95 6.94 3.49
CA HIS A 140 -9.18 5.97 2.69
C HIS A 140 -8.19 5.12 3.52
N SER A 141 -8.11 5.36 4.84
CA SER A 141 -7.40 4.52 5.81
C SER A 141 -8.33 3.47 6.42
#